data_fb793259b286e8ae03c35c89c8f6371f
#
_entry.id   fb793259b286e8ae03c35c89c8f6371f
#
_cell.length_a   1.000
_cell.length_b   1.000
_cell.length_c   1.000
_cell.angle_alpha   90.00
_cell.angle_beta   90.00
_cell.angle_gamma   90.00
#
_symmetry.space_group_name_H-M   'P 1'
#
loop_
_entity.id
_entity.type
_entity.pdbx_description
1 polymer ?
#
loop_
_entity_poly.entity_id
_entity_poly.type
_entity_poly.pdbx_seq_one_letter_code
_entity_poly.pdbx_strand_id
1 'polypeptide(L)'
;MRNGTLDDAARALFRDAVADAVPLAGSRAHHEPPPPPPIPRQRSHDERAALGESLSDRDPDHMLALALEGGDEAAYLKPGMAPKALKDLRRGRWVVQAQLDLHGMQRDEARHHVALFLAECRRHGQRCVRIVHGKGHGSPGRVPVLKQLVLGWLAQRQEVLAYCQARTSEGGAGAVIVLLAG
;
A
#
# COMPACT_ATOMS: atom_id res chain seq x y z
N MET A 1 -10.83 -7.10 -58.36
CA MET A 1 -9.71 -6.15 -58.41
C MET A 1 -8.59 -6.82 -59.20
N ARG A 2 -8.22 -6.27 -60.35
CA ARG A 2 -7.23 -6.89 -61.25
C ARG A 2 -5.83 -6.55 -60.75
N ASN A 3 -5.08 -7.56 -60.30
CA ASN A 3 -3.65 -7.43 -60.10
C ASN A 3 -3.02 -7.27 -61.49
N GLY A 4 -2.71 -6.03 -61.89
CA GLY A 4 -1.96 -5.74 -63.07
C GLY A 4 -0.50 -6.18 -62.85
N THR A 5 -0.16 -7.36 -63.38
CA THR A 5 1.24 -7.70 -63.59
C THR A 5 1.78 -6.72 -64.66
N LEU A 6 2.75 -5.90 -64.23
CA LEU A 6 3.46 -5.02 -65.18
C LEU A 6 4.07 -5.91 -66.23
N ASP A 7 3.79 -5.53 -67.54
CA ASP A 7 4.34 -6.16 -68.70
C ASP A 7 5.88 -6.12 -68.68
N ASP A 8 6.55 -7.15 -69.15
CA ASP A 8 8.02 -7.24 -69.16
C ASP A 8 8.69 -6.08 -69.86
N ALA A 9 8.02 -5.50 -70.86
CA ALA A 9 8.46 -4.27 -71.53
C ALA A 9 8.43 -3.06 -70.58
N ALA A 10 7.41 -2.91 -69.76
CA ALA A 10 7.31 -1.84 -68.77
C ALA A 10 8.36 -1.98 -67.66
N ARG A 11 8.69 -3.22 -67.33
CA ARG A 11 9.77 -3.51 -66.34
C ARG A 11 11.16 -3.22 -66.91
N ALA A 12 11.36 -3.44 -68.18
CA ALA A 12 12.62 -3.11 -68.90
C ALA A 12 12.83 -1.61 -68.96
N LEU A 13 11.79 -0.84 -69.37
CA LEU A 13 11.82 0.62 -69.41
C LEU A 13 12.07 1.22 -68.01
N PHE A 14 11.46 0.66 -66.97
CA PHE A 14 11.69 1.13 -65.59
C PHE A 14 13.12 0.89 -65.11
N ARG A 15 13.69 -0.30 -65.43
CA ARG A 15 15.09 -0.60 -65.08
C ARG A 15 16.08 0.31 -65.80
N ASP A 16 15.78 0.66 -67.06
CA ASP A 16 16.62 1.55 -67.87
C ASP A 16 16.55 2.98 -67.29
N ALA A 17 15.36 3.43 -66.93
CA ALA A 17 15.13 4.76 -66.34
C ALA A 17 15.77 4.97 -64.96
N VAL A 18 16.05 3.89 -64.22
CA VAL A 18 16.67 3.94 -62.87
C VAL A 18 18.09 3.34 -62.88
N ALA A 19 18.71 3.13 -64.05
CA ALA A 19 20.02 2.47 -64.15
C ALA A 19 21.15 3.28 -63.50
N ASP A 20 20.98 4.59 -63.34
CA ASP A 20 21.90 5.51 -62.66
C ASP A 20 21.58 5.76 -61.22
N ALA A 21 20.47 5.19 -60.75
CA ALA A 21 20.06 5.35 -59.31
C ALA A 21 20.95 4.51 -58.40
N VAL A 22 21.68 5.15 -57.53
CA VAL A 22 22.44 4.51 -56.47
C VAL A 22 21.51 4.26 -55.28
N PRO A 23 21.33 3.01 -54.83
CA PRO A 23 20.54 2.75 -53.65
C PRO A 23 21.08 3.53 -52.43
N LEU A 24 20.25 4.30 -51.76
CA LEU A 24 20.62 4.96 -50.55
C LEU A 24 21.08 3.90 -49.53
N ALA A 25 22.33 4.02 -49.08
CA ALA A 25 22.89 3.13 -48.08
C ALA A 25 22.00 3.22 -46.83
N GLY A 26 21.23 2.17 -46.62
CA GLY A 26 20.44 1.82 -45.47
C GLY A 26 20.03 2.95 -44.52
N SER A 27 18.90 3.57 -44.77
CA SER A 27 18.12 4.13 -43.66
C SER A 27 17.67 2.95 -42.78
N ARG A 28 18.44 2.66 -41.75
CA ARG A 28 17.92 1.84 -40.66
C ARG A 28 16.73 2.60 -40.10
N ALA A 29 15.54 2.09 -40.39
CA ALA A 29 14.35 2.59 -39.69
C ALA A 29 14.67 2.61 -38.21
N HIS A 30 14.70 3.79 -37.60
CA HIS A 30 14.79 3.93 -36.15
C HIS A 30 13.50 3.33 -35.62
N HIS A 31 13.55 2.09 -35.16
CA HIS A 31 12.49 1.52 -34.32
C HIS A 31 12.54 2.24 -32.98
N GLU A 32 11.74 3.27 -32.83
CA GLU A 32 11.45 3.77 -31.49
C GLU A 32 10.84 2.62 -30.68
N PRO A 33 11.38 2.33 -29.51
CA PRO A 33 10.76 1.34 -28.63
C PRO A 33 9.31 1.78 -28.36
N PRO A 34 8.36 0.82 -28.26
CA PRO A 34 6.98 1.16 -27.98
C PRO A 34 6.90 1.99 -26.69
N PRO A 35 6.06 3.03 -26.61
CA PRO A 35 5.94 3.84 -25.43
C PRO A 35 5.58 2.94 -24.23
N PRO A 36 6.14 3.22 -23.05
CA PRO A 36 5.83 2.46 -21.85
C PRO A 36 4.32 2.45 -21.62
N PRO A 37 3.75 1.36 -21.05
CA PRO A 37 2.33 1.29 -20.79
C PRO A 37 1.89 2.46 -19.91
N PRO A 38 0.69 3.03 -20.12
CA PRO A 38 0.22 4.16 -19.34
C PRO A 38 0.10 3.76 -17.87
N ILE A 39 0.81 4.47 -17.01
CA ILE A 39 0.70 4.30 -15.56
C ILE A 39 -0.58 5.02 -15.12
N PRO A 40 -1.56 4.36 -14.51
CA PRO A 40 -2.83 4.96 -14.09
C PRO A 40 -2.63 5.84 -12.85
N ARG A 41 -1.92 6.96 -12.98
CA ARG A 41 -1.56 7.86 -11.87
C ARG A 41 -2.79 8.41 -11.15
N GLN A 42 -3.84 8.75 -11.90
CA GLN A 42 -5.09 9.26 -11.34
C GLN A 42 -5.75 8.19 -10.47
N ARG A 43 -5.90 6.98 -10.98
CA ARG A 43 -6.46 5.85 -10.22
C ARG A 43 -5.68 5.60 -8.93
N SER A 44 -4.35 5.61 -8.99
CA SER A 44 -3.51 5.43 -7.80
C SER A 44 -3.65 6.58 -6.80
N HIS A 45 -3.90 7.81 -7.29
CA HIS A 45 -4.18 8.96 -6.44
C HIS A 45 -5.56 8.85 -5.79
N ASP A 46 -6.58 8.48 -6.57
CA ASP A 46 -7.96 8.32 -6.09
C ASP A 46 -8.06 7.16 -5.08
N GLU A 47 -7.37 6.04 -5.32
CA GLU A 47 -7.28 4.93 -4.37
C GLU A 47 -6.61 5.36 -3.05
N ARG A 48 -5.56 6.19 -3.11
CA ARG A 48 -4.91 6.75 -1.91
C ARG A 48 -5.81 7.72 -1.17
N ALA A 49 -6.53 8.58 -1.89
CA ALA A 49 -7.47 9.52 -1.32
C ALA A 49 -8.64 8.78 -0.64
N ALA A 50 -9.24 7.79 -1.30
CA ALA A 50 -10.32 6.97 -0.75
C ALA A 50 -9.88 6.19 0.51
N LEU A 51 -8.64 5.67 0.53
CA LEU A 51 -8.06 5.03 1.71
C LEU A 51 -7.88 6.03 2.87
N GLY A 52 -7.48 7.27 2.58
CA GLY A 52 -7.38 8.35 3.55
C GLY A 52 -8.75 8.74 4.13
N GLU A 53 -9.75 8.92 3.26
CA GLU A 53 -11.12 9.26 3.64
C GLU A 53 -11.80 8.15 4.45
N SER A 54 -11.57 6.88 4.13
CA SER A 54 -12.15 5.75 4.88
C SER A 54 -11.74 5.70 6.35
N LEU A 55 -10.72 6.47 6.74
CA LEU A 55 -10.27 6.64 8.12
C LEU A 55 -10.79 7.92 8.76
N SER A 56 -11.52 8.81 8.00
CA SER A 56 -11.80 10.16 8.48
C SER A 56 -13.10 10.36 9.23
N ASP A 57 -14.06 9.46 9.14
CA ASP A 57 -15.44 9.80 9.44
C ASP A 57 -16.04 9.24 10.75
N ARG A 58 -15.24 9.08 11.80
CA ARG A 58 -15.85 8.87 13.13
C ARG A 58 -15.18 9.73 14.18
N ASP A 59 -16.09 10.36 14.93
CA ASP A 59 -15.87 11.31 16.00
C ASP A 59 -14.62 11.01 16.84
N PRO A 60 -13.61 11.91 16.88
CA PRO A 60 -12.39 11.72 17.68
C PRO A 60 -12.66 11.44 19.14
N ASP A 61 -13.74 11.99 19.69
CA ASP A 61 -14.11 11.84 21.10
C ASP A 61 -14.65 10.44 21.43
N HIS A 62 -15.39 9.83 20.49
CA HIS A 62 -15.83 8.45 20.64
C HIS A 62 -14.66 7.45 20.54
N MET A 63 -13.66 7.78 19.73
CA MET A 63 -12.43 7.00 19.58
C MET A 63 -11.57 7.06 20.83
N LEU A 64 -11.52 8.23 21.47
CA LEU A 64 -10.81 8.44 22.73
C LEU A 64 -11.48 7.65 23.87
N ALA A 65 -12.82 7.62 23.90
CA ALA A 65 -13.58 6.87 24.90
C ALA A 65 -13.33 5.35 24.82
N LEU A 66 -13.36 4.77 23.60
CA LEU A 66 -13.04 3.35 23.38
C LEU A 66 -11.59 2.98 23.76
N ALA A 67 -10.65 3.89 23.56
CA ALA A 67 -9.25 3.69 23.92
C ALA A 67 -9.03 3.80 25.45
N LEU A 68 -9.86 4.58 26.15
CA LEU A 68 -9.79 4.75 27.61
C LEU A 68 -10.44 3.60 28.38
N GLU A 69 -11.42 2.91 27.81
CA GLU A 69 -12.06 1.74 28.41
C GLU A 69 -11.17 0.48 28.42
N GLY A 70 -10.10 0.46 27.64
CA GLY A 70 -9.24 -0.71 27.41
C GLY A 70 -8.15 -0.99 28.43
N GLY A 71 -8.04 -0.25 29.55
CA GLY A 71 -6.95 -0.41 30.52
C GLY A 71 -5.56 -0.09 29.93
N ASP A 72 -4.50 -0.26 30.73
CA ASP A 72 -3.11 0.07 30.35
C ASP A 72 -2.56 -0.77 29.19
N GLU A 73 -3.14 -1.93 28.89
CA GLU A 73 -2.75 -2.82 27.80
C GLU A 73 -3.69 -2.69 26.60
N ALA A 74 -3.15 -2.14 25.49
CA ALA A 74 -3.86 -2.10 24.22
C ALA A 74 -4.21 -3.51 23.72
N ALA A 75 -5.52 -3.81 23.60
CA ALA A 75 -6.00 -5.07 23.06
C ALA A 75 -7.34 -4.90 22.35
N TYR A 76 -7.51 -5.59 21.24
CA TYR A 76 -8.73 -5.62 20.47
C TYR A 76 -8.94 -7.00 19.85
N LEU A 77 -10.18 -7.43 19.82
CA LEU A 77 -10.60 -8.63 19.12
C LEU A 77 -11.90 -8.31 18.36
N LYS A 78 -11.89 -8.49 17.06
CA LYS A 78 -13.06 -8.26 16.22
C LYS A 78 -14.23 -9.15 16.65
N PRO A 79 -15.46 -8.63 16.77
CA PRO A 79 -16.64 -9.42 17.07
C PRO A 79 -16.76 -10.66 16.16
N GLY A 80 -17.08 -11.82 16.76
CA GLY A 80 -17.16 -13.10 16.06
C GLY A 80 -15.85 -13.88 15.91
N MET A 81 -14.71 -13.29 16.30
CA MET A 81 -13.43 -14.00 16.33
C MET A 81 -13.26 -14.81 17.63
N ALA A 82 -12.62 -15.98 17.52
CA ALA A 82 -12.32 -16.80 18.67
C ALA A 82 -11.30 -16.12 19.61
N PRO A 83 -11.52 -16.06 20.93
CA PRO A 83 -10.59 -15.47 21.90
C PRO A 83 -9.17 -16.06 21.85
N LYS A 84 -9.05 -17.27 21.34
CA LYS A 84 -7.77 -17.94 21.09
C LYS A 84 -6.86 -17.13 20.15
N ALA A 85 -7.40 -16.43 19.16
CA ALA A 85 -6.62 -15.63 18.21
C ALA A 85 -5.82 -14.53 18.95
N LEU A 86 -6.47 -13.78 19.84
CA LEU A 86 -5.82 -12.76 20.67
C LEU A 86 -4.79 -13.36 21.63
N LYS A 87 -5.12 -14.51 22.25
CA LYS A 87 -4.21 -15.21 23.17
C LYS A 87 -2.94 -15.69 22.43
N ASP A 88 -3.10 -16.20 21.22
CA ASP A 88 -1.98 -16.67 20.39
C ASP A 88 -1.15 -15.49 19.88
N LEU A 89 -1.78 -14.35 19.57
CA LEU A 89 -1.10 -13.12 19.19
C LEU A 89 -0.22 -12.58 20.34
N ARG A 90 -0.77 -12.47 21.54
CA ARG A 90 -0.04 -12.05 22.77
C ARG A 90 1.13 -12.99 23.09
N ARG A 91 0.97 -14.29 22.83
CA ARG A 91 2.01 -15.29 23.04
C ARG A 91 3.09 -15.28 21.97
N GLY A 92 2.93 -14.46 20.90
CA GLY A 92 3.86 -14.38 19.77
C GLY A 92 3.93 -15.66 18.95
N ARG A 93 2.82 -16.37 18.82
CA ARG A 93 2.73 -17.54 17.93
C ARG A 93 2.66 -17.15 16.46
N TRP A 94 2.42 -15.87 16.17
CA TRP A 94 2.39 -15.30 14.84
C TRP A 94 3.74 -14.62 14.54
N VAL A 95 4.34 -14.98 13.41
CA VAL A 95 5.58 -14.34 12.95
C VAL A 95 5.23 -12.97 12.36
N VAL A 96 5.88 -11.93 12.84
CA VAL A 96 5.77 -10.57 12.27
C VAL A 96 6.40 -10.55 10.89
N GLN A 97 5.62 -10.23 9.88
CA GLN A 97 6.02 -10.27 8.46
C GLN A 97 6.38 -8.90 7.90
N ALA A 98 5.84 -7.84 8.50
CA ALA A 98 6.14 -6.46 8.13
C ALA A 98 6.08 -5.53 9.33
N GLN A 99 6.71 -4.37 9.19
CA GLN A 99 6.74 -3.34 10.24
C GLN A 99 6.56 -1.96 9.65
N LEU A 100 5.80 -1.12 10.37
CA LEU A 100 5.66 0.31 10.12
C LEU A 100 6.12 1.08 11.36
N ASP A 101 6.94 2.10 11.16
CA ASP A 101 7.36 3.01 12.21
C ASP A 101 6.74 4.39 11.99
N LEU A 102 6.02 4.86 12.99
CA LEU A 102 5.29 6.13 13.00
C LEU A 102 5.85 7.12 14.03
N HIS A 103 6.94 6.76 14.73
CA HIS A 103 7.46 7.62 15.80
C HIS A 103 7.86 8.99 15.23
N GLY A 104 7.49 10.06 15.93
CA GLY A 104 7.80 11.42 15.49
C GLY A 104 6.91 11.97 14.37
N MET A 105 6.04 11.17 13.77
CA MET A 105 5.11 11.64 12.74
C MET A 105 3.95 12.44 13.33
N GLN A 106 3.41 13.36 12.52
CA GLN A 106 2.18 14.06 12.83
C GLN A 106 0.96 13.17 12.56
N ARG A 107 -0.19 13.53 13.15
CA ARG A 107 -1.44 12.78 13.07
C ARG A 107 -1.83 12.40 11.63
N ASP A 108 -1.87 13.38 10.73
CA ASP A 108 -2.38 13.17 9.37
C ASP A 108 -1.40 12.34 8.53
N GLU A 109 -0.11 12.56 8.72
CA GLU A 109 0.95 11.77 8.11
C GLU A 109 0.90 10.32 8.57
N ALA A 110 0.85 10.08 9.88
CA ALA A 110 0.76 8.74 10.46
C ALA A 110 -0.48 7.99 9.96
N ARG A 111 -1.63 8.67 9.86
CA ARG A 111 -2.87 8.12 9.34
C ARG A 111 -2.74 7.65 7.89
N HIS A 112 -2.14 8.48 7.05
CA HIS A 112 -1.88 8.15 5.66
C HIS A 112 -0.95 6.92 5.54
N HIS A 113 0.14 6.89 6.31
CA HIS A 113 1.09 5.78 6.34
C HIS A 113 0.44 4.47 6.80
N VAL A 114 -0.40 4.50 7.85
CA VAL A 114 -1.15 3.32 8.30
C VAL A 114 -2.05 2.78 7.20
N ALA A 115 -2.80 3.64 6.50
CA ALA A 115 -3.69 3.23 5.43
C ALA A 115 -2.95 2.54 4.28
N LEU A 116 -1.85 3.15 3.81
CA LEU A 116 -1.02 2.59 2.75
C LEU A 116 -0.38 1.26 3.15
N PHE A 117 0.18 1.21 4.36
CA PHE A 117 0.84 0.02 4.89
C PHE A 117 -0.11 -1.18 4.98
N LEU A 118 -1.31 -1.00 5.54
CA LEU A 118 -2.31 -2.07 5.63
C LEU A 118 -2.76 -2.57 4.25
N ALA A 119 -2.97 -1.65 3.30
CA ALA A 119 -3.31 -2.00 1.93
C ALA A 119 -2.19 -2.81 1.25
N GLU A 120 -0.94 -2.45 1.50
CA GLU A 120 0.23 -3.16 0.97
C GLU A 120 0.39 -4.54 1.60
N CYS A 121 0.29 -4.65 2.91
CA CYS A 121 0.33 -5.92 3.63
C CYS A 121 -0.73 -6.90 3.11
N ARG A 122 -1.94 -6.41 2.87
CA ARG A 122 -3.03 -7.22 2.31
C ARG A 122 -2.71 -7.70 0.89
N ARG A 123 -2.15 -6.85 0.03
CA ARG A 123 -1.74 -7.24 -1.33
C ARG A 123 -0.67 -8.34 -1.34
N HIS A 124 0.22 -8.33 -0.34
CA HIS A 124 1.29 -9.30 -0.20
C HIS A 124 0.91 -10.52 0.67
N GLY A 125 -0.35 -10.63 1.10
CA GLY A 125 -0.82 -11.74 1.95
C GLY A 125 -0.18 -11.77 3.34
N GLN A 126 0.34 -10.64 3.82
CA GLN A 126 0.94 -10.52 5.15
C GLN A 126 -0.15 -10.46 6.21
N ARG A 127 -0.11 -11.36 7.17
CA ARG A 127 -1.16 -11.52 8.16
C ARG A 127 -0.82 -11.01 9.55
N CYS A 128 0.44 -10.96 9.91
CA CYS A 128 0.87 -10.46 11.20
C CYS A 128 1.89 -9.34 10.99
N VAL A 129 1.58 -8.15 11.49
CA VAL A 129 2.41 -6.97 11.27
C VAL A 129 2.59 -6.20 12.57
N ARG A 130 3.67 -5.41 12.65
CA ARG A 130 3.98 -4.56 13.79
C ARG A 130 3.87 -3.08 13.39
N ILE A 131 3.23 -2.27 14.25
CA ILE A 131 3.17 -0.82 14.08
C ILE A 131 3.77 -0.18 15.33
N VAL A 132 4.80 0.64 15.15
CA VAL A 132 5.48 1.39 16.21
C VAL A 132 4.94 2.81 16.21
N HIS A 133 4.17 3.17 17.22
CA HIS A 133 3.58 4.52 17.37
C HIS A 133 4.34 5.39 18.38
N GLY A 134 5.35 4.82 19.04
CA GLY A 134 6.11 5.51 20.06
C GLY A 134 5.42 5.53 21.45
N LYS A 135 6.20 5.90 22.47
CA LYS A 135 5.72 5.98 23.87
C LYS A 135 5.18 7.36 24.26
N GLY A 136 5.17 8.32 23.34
CA GLY A 136 4.66 9.67 23.60
C GLY A 136 5.61 10.58 24.38
N HIS A 137 6.89 10.21 24.55
CA HIS A 137 7.85 11.04 25.29
C HIS A 137 8.13 12.41 24.67
N GLY A 138 7.90 12.56 23.35
CA GLY A 138 8.07 13.82 22.61
C GLY A 138 6.79 14.67 22.51
N SER A 139 5.65 14.20 23.02
CA SER A 139 4.38 14.94 22.94
C SER A 139 4.24 15.92 24.10
N PRO A 140 3.58 17.09 23.92
CA PRO A 140 3.22 17.99 25.00
C PRO A 140 2.44 17.23 26.08
N GLY A 141 2.84 17.38 27.33
CA GLY A 141 2.21 16.65 28.46
C GLY A 141 2.55 15.16 28.56
N ARG A 142 3.44 14.64 27.73
CA ARG A 142 3.82 13.21 27.67
C ARG A 142 2.64 12.27 27.41
N VAL A 143 1.57 12.75 26.80
CA VAL A 143 0.40 11.95 26.43
C VAL A 143 0.70 11.21 25.13
N PRO A 144 0.55 9.88 25.04
CA PRO A 144 0.80 9.12 23.83
C PRO A 144 -0.37 9.25 22.82
N VAL A 145 -0.60 10.47 22.32
CA VAL A 145 -1.72 10.78 21.44
C VAL A 145 -1.74 9.86 20.23
N LEU A 146 -0.59 9.62 19.60
CA LEU A 146 -0.50 8.79 18.42
C LEU A 146 -0.86 7.31 18.71
N LYS A 147 -0.56 6.79 19.92
CA LYS A 147 -0.99 5.46 20.35
C LYS A 147 -2.50 5.34 20.28
N GLN A 148 -3.23 6.28 20.89
CA GLN A 148 -4.70 6.23 20.95
C GLN A 148 -5.32 6.33 19.55
N LEU A 149 -4.82 7.23 18.72
CA LEU A 149 -5.29 7.41 17.34
C LEU A 149 -5.07 6.15 16.49
N VAL A 150 -3.87 5.56 16.54
CA VAL A 150 -3.54 4.34 15.78
C VAL A 150 -4.43 3.17 16.21
N LEU A 151 -4.61 2.95 17.52
CA LEU A 151 -5.47 1.88 18.01
C LEU A 151 -6.92 2.06 17.55
N GLY A 152 -7.41 3.28 17.59
CA GLY A 152 -8.74 3.60 17.12
C GLY A 152 -8.90 3.40 15.60
N TRP A 153 -7.95 3.85 14.80
CA TRP A 153 -7.98 3.61 13.35
C TRP A 153 -7.96 2.12 13.03
N LEU A 154 -7.13 1.33 13.72
CA LEU A 154 -7.06 -0.12 13.53
C LEU A 154 -8.38 -0.83 13.86
N ALA A 155 -9.05 -0.43 14.95
CA ALA A 155 -10.33 -1.04 15.37
C ALA A 155 -11.47 -0.84 14.34
N GLN A 156 -11.40 0.23 13.53
CA GLN A 156 -12.39 0.52 12.48
C GLN A 156 -12.16 -0.26 11.19
N ARG A 157 -10.99 -0.83 11.00
CA ARG A 157 -10.62 -1.51 9.74
C ARG A 157 -11.21 -2.91 9.68
N GLN A 158 -11.90 -3.20 8.60
CA GLN A 158 -12.51 -4.51 8.39
C GLN A 158 -11.47 -5.63 8.26
N GLU A 159 -10.30 -5.32 7.71
CA GLU A 159 -9.18 -6.24 7.55
C GLU A 159 -8.45 -6.55 8.86
N VAL A 160 -8.64 -5.77 9.92
CA VAL A 160 -8.03 -6.01 11.24
C VAL A 160 -8.88 -6.98 12.03
N LEU A 161 -8.33 -8.13 12.36
CA LEU A 161 -8.99 -9.19 13.14
C LEU A 161 -8.73 -9.06 14.64
N ALA A 162 -7.51 -8.70 15.01
CA ALA A 162 -7.11 -8.51 16.39
C ALA A 162 -5.85 -7.63 16.44
N TYR A 163 -5.64 -6.96 17.55
CA TYR A 163 -4.34 -6.41 17.89
C TYR A 163 -4.07 -6.52 19.40
N CYS A 164 -2.79 -6.50 19.77
CA CYS A 164 -2.36 -6.42 21.15
C CYS A 164 -1.08 -5.60 21.28
N GLN A 165 -0.82 -5.09 22.48
CA GLN A 165 0.46 -4.44 22.77
C GLN A 165 1.62 -5.39 22.49
N ALA A 166 2.68 -4.86 21.89
CA ALA A 166 3.89 -5.62 21.63
C ALA A 166 4.57 -6.04 22.94
N ARG A 167 5.35 -7.11 22.91
CA ARG A 167 6.20 -7.51 24.02
C ARG A 167 7.30 -6.48 24.26
N THR A 168 7.87 -6.48 25.45
CA THR A 168 8.94 -5.55 25.83
C THR A 168 10.12 -5.60 24.86
N SER A 169 10.49 -6.80 24.39
CA SER A 169 11.53 -7.02 23.37
C SER A 169 11.18 -6.50 21.96
N GLU A 170 9.90 -6.25 21.69
CA GLU A 170 9.37 -5.85 20.38
C GLU A 170 8.86 -4.40 20.36
N GLY A 171 9.15 -3.60 21.39
CA GLY A 171 8.74 -2.20 21.51
C GLY A 171 7.83 -1.89 22.70
N GLY A 172 7.26 -2.90 23.35
CA GLY A 172 6.44 -2.76 24.56
C GLY A 172 5.25 -1.83 24.34
N ALA A 173 5.06 -0.88 25.28
CA ALA A 173 3.96 0.09 25.25
C ALA A 173 4.03 1.08 24.07
N GLY A 174 5.14 1.10 23.32
CA GLY A 174 5.33 1.96 22.14
C GLY A 174 4.96 1.29 20.82
N ALA A 175 4.54 0.03 20.82
CA ALA A 175 4.21 -0.72 19.60
C ALA A 175 3.00 -1.64 19.79
N VAL A 176 2.35 -1.96 18.68
CA VAL A 176 1.21 -2.88 18.61
C VAL A 176 1.46 -3.95 17.55
N ILE A 177 1.11 -5.21 17.88
CA ILE A 177 1.10 -6.32 16.92
C ILE A 177 -0.34 -6.49 16.42
N VAL A 178 -0.50 -6.54 15.11
CA VAL A 178 -1.79 -6.56 14.42
C VAL A 178 -1.94 -7.84 13.63
N LEU A 179 -3.08 -8.51 13.76
CA LEU A 179 -3.47 -9.66 12.96
C LEU A 179 -4.47 -9.22 11.89
N LEU A 180 -4.14 -9.49 10.63
CA LEU A 180 -4.94 -9.14 9.46
C LEU A 180 -5.69 -10.35 8.91
N ALA A 181 -6.81 -10.09 8.24
CA ALA A 181 -7.51 -11.07 7.43
C ALA A 181 -6.61 -11.52 6.26
N GLY A 182 -6.67 -12.79 5.93
CA GLY A 182 -5.96 -13.36 4.79
C GLY A 182 -6.80 -13.31 3.54
#